data_ce487d8a77fb0eac97b90e288c5df196
#
_entry.id   ce487d8a77fb0eac97b90e288c5df196
#
_cell.length_a   1.000
_cell.length_b   1.000
_cell.length_c   1.000
_cell.angle_alpha   90.00
_cell.angle_beta   90.00
_cell.angle_gamma   90.00
#
_symmetry.space_group_name_H-M   'P 1'
#
loop_
_entity.id
_entity.type
_entity.pdbx_description
1 polymer ?
#
loop_
_entity_poly.entity_id
_entity_poly.type
_entity_poly.pdbx_seq_one_letter_code
_entity_poly.pdbx_strand_id
1 'polypeptide(L)'
;MKKILLFSVAIIAAVGVRAQRSPVGIVSIQDTTKSVQVGVISSVASDGGKGLQLSAFTNTSGGTFNGVQLSAITNMTQNMYKGVQLGGMLNVASGEMGGWQVAAFNYADSLKGAQIGVFNTARHISGGWQLGIINYTKDTIPGATRIGLVNISPKTTIDWMLFGGNQSKANFAIRYRNKSTYNIIGLGTHFMGLSSRFSGAVYYRLGQYFQLSPKWSISGDIGFAHIETFEKSESDKPQRLYALQARINADYQFNKTLGAFASVGWGDTRYYHHSTSYRSRPIFEAGLTIRRHKSNRDDLWQDTNLRKKVAENHQETGDSTMALEPKKCFWGAALEVTGINVGVHLMDRYLLKEPFVKTTLNSIGENFRRGMVWDNDLFTMNMFAHPYHGNLYFNAARANG
;
A
#
# COMPACT_ATOMS: atom_id res chain seq x y z
N MET A 1 -15.56 13.54 10.08
CA MET A 1 -15.13 14.95 10.01
C MET A 1 -14.95 15.58 11.37
N LYS A 2 -15.96 15.67 12.29
CA LYS A 2 -15.76 16.23 13.66
C LYS A 2 -14.56 15.62 14.40
N LYS A 3 -14.29 14.32 14.24
CA LYS A 3 -13.14 13.64 14.89
C LYS A 3 -11.78 14.05 14.32
N ILE A 4 -11.69 14.35 13.03
CA ILE A 4 -10.44 14.79 12.38
C ILE A 4 -10.13 16.23 12.74
N LEU A 5 -11.15 17.09 12.77
CA LEU A 5 -11.02 18.46 13.26
C LEU A 5 -10.60 18.49 14.74
N LEU A 6 -11.18 17.62 15.58
CA LEU A 6 -10.81 17.44 16.98
C LEU A 6 -9.34 16.98 17.15
N PHE A 7 -8.84 16.14 16.26
CA PHE A 7 -7.45 15.65 16.30
C PHE A 7 -6.46 16.76 15.95
N SER A 8 -6.75 17.56 14.92
CA SER A 8 -5.94 18.75 14.57
C SER A 8 -5.95 19.80 15.69
N VAL A 9 -7.11 20.02 16.33
CA VAL A 9 -7.26 20.93 17.48
C VAL A 9 -6.55 20.39 18.73
N ALA A 10 -6.55 19.09 18.97
CA ALA A 10 -5.85 18.47 20.10
C ALA A 10 -4.32 18.59 19.99
N ILE A 11 -3.75 18.45 18.78
CA ILE A 11 -2.31 18.69 18.55
C ILE A 11 -1.97 20.16 18.84
N ILE A 12 -2.82 21.10 18.45
CA ILE A 12 -2.63 22.55 18.69
C ILE A 12 -2.70 22.86 20.19
N ALA A 13 -3.61 22.25 20.93
CA ALA A 13 -3.77 22.42 22.37
C ALA A 13 -2.60 21.83 23.17
N ALA A 14 -2.02 20.71 22.72
CA ALA A 14 -0.89 20.04 23.39
C ALA A 14 0.42 20.84 23.30
N VAL A 15 0.56 21.73 22.30
CA VAL A 15 1.80 22.51 22.09
C VAL A 15 1.77 23.87 22.84
N GLY A 16 0.65 24.23 23.48
CA GLY A 16 0.53 25.54 24.22
C GLY A 16 0.62 26.76 23.31
N VAL A 17 0.45 26.62 22.01
CA VAL A 17 0.56 27.69 21.02
C VAL A 17 -0.76 28.44 20.91
N ARG A 18 -0.76 29.77 21.09
CA ARG A 18 -1.95 30.58 20.81
C ARG A 18 -2.30 30.55 19.34
N ALA A 19 -3.47 29.96 19.04
CA ALA A 19 -4.06 30.03 17.71
C ALA A 19 -4.47 31.50 17.41
N GLN A 20 -4.06 31.99 16.25
CA GLN A 20 -4.41 33.35 15.81
C GLN A 20 -5.44 33.28 14.69
N ARG A 21 -6.54 34.05 14.81
CA ARG A 21 -7.46 34.31 13.69
C ARG A 21 -6.80 35.30 12.71
N SER A 22 -5.75 34.85 12.05
CA SER A 22 -4.94 35.64 11.12
C SER A 22 -4.55 34.77 9.93
N PRO A 23 -4.41 35.34 8.73
CA PRO A 23 -3.90 34.61 7.58
C PRO A 23 -2.45 34.14 7.77
N VAL A 24 -1.70 34.72 8.70
CA VAL A 24 -0.31 34.33 9.00
C VAL A 24 -0.14 34.19 10.50
N GLY A 25 0.46 33.06 10.93
CA GLY A 25 0.70 32.78 12.35
C GLY A 25 1.48 31.50 12.58
N ILE A 26 1.84 31.21 13.83
CA ILE A 26 2.41 29.91 14.20
C ILE A 26 1.36 28.80 13.91
N VAL A 27 0.14 29.01 14.37
CA VAL A 27 -1.05 28.28 13.95
C VAL A 27 -2.04 29.32 13.43
N SER A 28 -2.33 29.25 12.14
CA SER A 28 -3.28 30.13 11.48
C SER A 28 -4.65 29.47 11.42
N ILE A 29 -5.67 30.11 11.99
CA ILE A 29 -7.06 29.65 11.92
C ILE A 29 -7.89 30.72 11.24
N GLN A 30 -8.65 30.32 10.24
CA GLN A 30 -9.63 31.16 9.54
C GLN A 30 -10.94 30.40 9.34
N ASP A 31 -12.03 31.12 9.22
CA ASP A 31 -13.28 30.50 8.77
C ASP A 31 -13.15 30.09 7.29
N THR A 32 -12.65 31.02 6.47
CA THR A 32 -12.44 30.76 5.04
C THR A 32 -11.10 31.33 4.57
N THR A 33 -10.29 30.55 3.86
CA THR A 33 -9.11 31.06 3.17
C THR A 33 -9.54 31.82 1.92
N LYS A 34 -9.21 33.12 1.83
CA LYS A 34 -9.61 33.97 0.69
C LYS A 34 -8.52 34.03 -0.40
N SER A 35 -7.25 34.03 -0.02
CA SER A 35 -6.09 34.11 -0.94
C SER A 35 -4.89 33.32 -0.45
N VAL A 36 -4.28 33.74 0.65
CA VAL A 36 -3.10 33.09 1.25
C VAL A 36 -3.31 32.91 2.73
N GLN A 37 -3.02 31.71 3.21
CA GLN A 37 -3.01 31.36 4.62
C GLN A 37 -1.71 30.63 4.94
N VAL A 38 -0.95 31.13 5.90
CA VAL A 38 0.34 30.57 6.29
C VAL A 38 0.35 30.28 7.79
N GLY A 39 0.52 29.02 8.12
CA GLY A 39 0.78 28.59 9.48
C GLY A 39 2.15 27.95 9.58
N VAL A 40 3.03 28.44 10.46
CA VAL A 40 4.35 27.79 10.62
C VAL A 40 4.18 26.32 10.98
N ILE A 41 3.28 25.99 11.90
CA ILE A 41 2.96 24.62 12.28
C ILE A 41 1.74 24.12 11.48
N SER A 42 0.62 24.85 11.55
CA SER A 42 -0.63 24.40 10.96
C SER A 42 -1.48 25.54 10.42
N SER A 43 -2.17 25.31 9.32
CA SER A 43 -3.19 26.20 8.76
C SER A 43 -4.54 25.50 8.76
N VAL A 44 -5.56 26.11 9.35
CA VAL A 44 -6.92 25.56 9.45
C VAL A 44 -7.91 26.55 8.86
N ALA A 45 -8.73 26.09 7.90
CA ALA A 45 -9.86 26.81 7.36
C ALA A 45 -11.14 26.01 7.64
N SER A 46 -12.05 26.51 8.48
CA SER A 46 -13.24 25.75 8.94
C SER A 46 -14.19 25.43 7.79
N ASP A 47 -14.45 26.39 6.92
CA ASP A 47 -15.44 26.30 5.84
C ASP A 47 -14.81 26.07 4.45
N GLY A 48 -13.47 26.00 4.39
CA GLY A 48 -12.77 25.85 3.15
C GLY A 48 -12.19 27.13 2.57
N GLY A 49 -12.28 27.33 1.27
CA GLY A 49 -11.82 28.55 0.62
C GLY A 49 -11.12 28.35 -0.70
N LYS A 50 -10.29 29.32 -1.07
CA LYS A 50 -9.51 29.33 -2.31
C LYS A 50 -8.13 29.98 -2.11
N GLY A 51 -7.17 29.61 -2.96
CA GLY A 51 -5.83 30.21 -2.96
C GLY A 51 -4.74 29.25 -2.47
N LEU A 52 -3.91 29.72 -1.55
CA LEU A 52 -2.75 28.97 -1.04
C LEU A 52 -2.87 28.76 0.47
N GLN A 53 -2.82 27.50 0.91
CA GLN A 53 -2.54 27.14 2.29
C GLN A 53 -1.14 26.56 2.41
N LEU A 54 -0.34 27.11 3.29
CA LEU A 54 1.06 26.72 3.51
C LEU A 54 1.30 26.43 4.99
N SER A 55 1.91 25.29 5.30
CA SER A 55 2.34 24.95 6.67
C SER A 55 3.48 23.94 6.67
N ALA A 56 4.24 23.92 7.77
CA ALA A 56 5.27 22.88 7.93
C ALA A 56 4.66 21.49 8.18
N PHE A 57 3.58 21.39 8.98
CA PHE A 57 3.04 20.09 9.33
C PHE A 57 1.71 19.81 8.65
N THR A 58 0.68 20.63 8.86
CA THR A 58 -0.68 20.27 8.46
C THR A 58 -1.47 21.45 7.92
N ASN A 59 -2.06 21.26 6.73
CA ASN A 59 -3.14 22.11 6.24
C ASN A 59 -4.47 21.37 6.36
N THR A 60 -5.48 21.99 6.92
CA THR A 60 -6.81 21.41 7.07
C THR A 60 -7.86 22.38 6.56
N SER A 61 -8.79 21.86 5.77
CA SER A 61 -9.96 22.59 5.27
C SER A 61 -11.22 21.76 5.54
N GLY A 62 -12.14 22.33 6.33
CA GLY A 62 -13.37 21.66 6.74
C GLY A 62 -14.42 21.58 5.62
N GLY A 63 -14.32 22.45 4.60
CA GLY A 63 -15.21 22.50 3.45
C GLY A 63 -14.50 22.28 2.12
N THR A 64 -15.03 22.89 1.08
CA THR A 64 -14.40 22.88 -0.25
C THR A 64 -13.22 23.84 -0.30
N PHE A 65 -12.07 23.36 -0.74
CA PHE A 65 -10.89 24.18 -0.98
C PHE A 65 -10.46 24.07 -2.44
N ASN A 66 -10.33 25.19 -3.12
CA ASN A 66 -9.84 25.23 -4.51
C ASN A 66 -8.55 26.06 -4.57
N GLY A 67 -7.44 25.42 -4.90
CA GLY A 67 -6.14 26.06 -4.93
C GLY A 67 -5.00 25.12 -4.58
N VAL A 68 -4.02 25.60 -3.83
CA VAL A 68 -2.83 24.83 -3.47
C VAL A 68 -2.74 24.67 -1.96
N GLN A 69 -2.65 23.43 -1.50
CA GLN A 69 -2.28 23.09 -0.13
C GLN A 69 -0.88 22.48 -0.14
N LEU A 70 0.06 23.09 0.54
CA LEU A 70 1.45 22.66 0.64
C LEU A 70 1.85 22.44 2.10
N SER A 71 2.24 21.22 2.45
CA SER A 71 2.75 20.88 3.78
C SER A 71 3.84 19.81 3.70
N ALA A 72 4.72 19.78 4.69
CA ALA A 72 5.72 18.73 4.75
C ALA A 72 5.11 17.37 5.19
N ILE A 73 3.98 17.38 5.93
CA ILE A 73 3.39 16.12 6.41
C ILE A 73 2.02 15.88 5.78
N THR A 74 1.00 16.70 6.10
CA THR A 74 -0.38 16.32 5.75
C THR A 74 -1.20 17.48 5.21
N ASN A 75 -1.94 17.24 4.12
CA ASN A 75 -3.02 18.10 3.66
C ASN A 75 -4.36 17.38 3.76
N MET A 76 -5.36 18.04 4.29
CA MET A 76 -6.71 17.50 4.44
C MET A 76 -7.75 18.51 3.94
N THR A 77 -8.70 18.04 3.14
CA THR A 77 -9.86 18.83 2.73
C THR A 77 -11.12 17.95 2.65
N GLN A 78 -12.28 18.57 2.70
CA GLN A 78 -13.50 17.85 2.38
C GLN A 78 -13.58 17.61 0.87
N ASN A 79 -13.56 18.68 0.07
CA ASN A 79 -13.59 18.61 -1.38
C ASN A 79 -12.51 19.50 -1.99
N MET A 80 -11.98 19.11 -3.15
CA MET A 80 -11.13 19.93 -3.99
C MET A 80 -11.46 19.67 -5.46
N TYR A 81 -12.28 20.53 -6.04
CA TYR A 81 -12.66 20.37 -7.45
C TYR A 81 -11.57 20.80 -8.39
N LYS A 82 -10.77 21.80 -8.01
CA LYS A 82 -9.63 22.32 -8.77
C LYS A 82 -8.48 22.67 -7.83
N GLY A 83 -7.28 22.21 -8.16
CA GLY A 83 -6.11 22.55 -7.36
C GLY A 83 -5.18 21.39 -7.12
N VAL A 84 -4.27 21.58 -6.14
CA VAL A 84 -3.21 20.62 -5.85
C VAL A 84 -2.99 20.51 -4.35
N GLN A 85 -2.91 19.30 -3.85
CA GLN A 85 -2.40 18.96 -2.52
C GLN A 85 -0.98 18.38 -2.67
N LEU A 86 0.01 19.08 -2.15
CA LEU A 86 1.40 18.62 -2.07
C LEU A 86 1.73 18.36 -0.60
N GLY A 87 1.79 17.10 -0.22
CA GLY A 87 2.14 16.66 1.12
C GLY A 87 3.37 15.74 1.09
N GLY A 88 4.23 15.82 2.08
CA GLY A 88 5.35 14.88 2.16
C GLY A 88 4.87 13.45 2.48
N MET A 89 3.91 13.30 3.37
CA MET A 89 3.41 12.00 3.80
C MET A 89 2.00 11.68 3.34
N LEU A 90 1.02 12.55 3.60
CA LEU A 90 -0.39 12.20 3.45
C LEU A 90 -1.22 13.34 2.84
N ASN A 91 -2.01 13.04 1.83
CA ASN A 91 -3.10 13.89 1.35
C ASN A 91 -4.45 13.18 1.51
N VAL A 92 -5.44 13.89 2.02
CA VAL A 92 -6.80 13.37 2.23
C VAL A 92 -7.82 14.31 1.63
N ALA A 93 -8.68 13.78 0.76
CA ALA A 93 -9.94 14.40 0.39
C ALA A 93 -11.08 13.49 0.87
N SER A 94 -11.83 13.92 1.88
CA SER A 94 -12.91 13.10 2.46
C SER A 94 -14.17 13.06 1.61
N GLY A 95 -14.21 13.81 0.52
CA GLY A 95 -15.25 13.84 -0.52
C GLY A 95 -14.61 13.79 -1.91
N GLU A 96 -14.94 14.74 -2.78
CA GLU A 96 -14.48 14.76 -4.17
C GLU A 96 -13.09 15.38 -4.31
N MET A 97 -12.22 14.71 -5.06
CA MET A 97 -10.91 15.18 -5.50
C MET A 97 -10.86 15.27 -7.03
N GLY A 98 -11.10 16.47 -7.56
CA GLY A 98 -11.02 16.77 -9.00
C GLY A 98 -9.66 17.31 -9.44
N GLY A 99 -8.80 17.71 -8.50
CA GLY A 99 -7.43 18.17 -8.71
C GLY A 99 -6.37 17.08 -8.58
N TRP A 100 -5.19 17.44 -8.09
CA TRP A 100 -4.04 16.56 -7.96
C TRP A 100 -3.66 16.36 -6.49
N GLN A 101 -3.36 15.13 -6.11
CA GLN A 101 -2.74 14.77 -4.82
C GLN A 101 -1.37 14.18 -5.09
N VAL A 102 -0.34 14.76 -4.47
CA VAL A 102 1.05 14.26 -4.53
C VAL A 102 1.58 14.11 -3.11
N ALA A 103 1.76 12.87 -2.66
CA ALA A 103 2.32 12.50 -1.35
C ALA A 103 2.73 11.03 -1.34
N ALA A 104 3.41 10.57 -0.28
CA ALA A 104 3.64 9.15 -0.09
C ALA A 104 2.32 8.35 -0.04
N PHE A 105 1.30 8.88 0.66
CA PHE A 105 -0.04 8.30 0.78
C PHE A 105 -1.08 9.32 0.32
N ASN A 106 -1.94 8.92 -0.61
CA ASN A 106 -3.06 9.73 -1.08
C ASN A 106 -4.39 8.99 -0.87
N TYR A 107 -5.36 9.69 -0.32
CA TYR A 107 -6.73 9.20 -0.14
C TYR A 107 -7.75 10.19 -0.72
N ALA A 108 -8.73 9.67 -1.45
CA ALA A 108 -9.93 10.39 -1.84
C ALA A 108 -11.18 9.50 -1.69
N ASP A 109 -12.30 10.07 -1.24
CA ASP A 109 -13.55 9.32 -1.31
C ASP A 109 -14.01 9.17 -2.77
N SER A 110 -14.01 10.25 -3.53
CA SER A 110 -14.29 10.25 -4.97
C SER A 110 -13.15 10.94 -5.74
N LEU A 111 -12.49 10.21 -6.64
CA LEU A 111 -11.38 10.72 -7.45
C LEU A 111 -11.84 10.95 -8.89
N LYS A 112 -11.79 12.20 -9.33
CA LYS A 112 -11.94 12.61 -10.72
C LYS A 112 -10.64 13.12 -11.34
N GLY A 113 -9.71 13.59 -10.50
CA GLY A 113 -8.40 14.09 -10.86
C GLY A 113 -7.31 13.02 -10.81
N ALA A 114 -6.18 13.35 -10.18
CA ALA A 114 -5.02 12.49 -10.16
C ALA A 114 -4.43 12.27 -8.76
N GLN A 115 -3.91 11.07 -8.50
CA GLN A 115 -3.10 10.74 -7.33
C GLN A 115 -1.73 10.24 -7.78
N ILE A 116 -0.67 10.83 -7.24
CA ILE A 116 0.72 10.41 -7.46
C ILE A 116 1.36 10.13 -6.11
N GLY A 117 1.84 8.91 -5.89
CA GLY A 117 2.45 8.54 -4.61
C GLY A 117 2.87 7.08 -4.53
N VAL A 118 3.33 6.67 -3.36
CA VAL A 118 3.65 5.27 -3.09
C VAL A 118 2.35 4.47 -2.98
N PHE A 119 1.40 4.95 -2.17
CA PHE A 119 0.08 4.36 -1.96
C PHE A 119 -1.01 5.35 -2.36
N ASN A 120 -1.79 5.00 -3.35
CA ASN A 120 -2.94 5.76 -3.78
C ASN A 120 -4.22 4.97 -3.50
N THR A 121 -5.15 5.59 -2.81
CA THR A 121 -6.42 4.97 -2.45
C THR A 121 -7.59 5.88 -2.82
N ALA A 122 -8.57 5.34 -3.50
CA ALA A 122 -9.84 6.02 -3.71
C ALA A 122 -11.00 5.05 -3.47
N ARG A 123 -12.09 5.52 -2.86
CA ARG A 123 -13.28 4.69 -2.75
C ARG A 123 -13.94 4.55 -4.11
N HIS A 124 -14.13 5.67 -4.81
CA HIS A 124 -14.71 5.73 -6.15
C HIS A 124 -13.74 6.46 -7.08
N ILE A 125 -13.56 5.96 -8.30
CA ILE A 125 -12.81 6.66 -9.35
C ILE A 125 -13.72 6.86 -10.56
N SER A 126 -13.99 8.12 -10.90
CA SER A 126 -14.82 8.49 -12.05
C SER A 126 -14.02 9.32 -13.06
N GLY A 127 -13.30 8.65 -13.94
CA GLY A 127 -12.47 9.31 -14.98
C GLY A 127 -11.08 9.78 -14.52
N GLY A 128 -10.71 9.56 -13.23
CA GLY A 128 -9.42 9.92 -12.68
C GLY A 128 -8.31 8.88 -12.91
N TRP A 129 -7.09 9.21 -12.51
CA TRP A 129 -5.97 8.29 -12.62
C TRP A 129 -5.09 8.26 -11.36
N GLN A 130 -4.46 7.11 -11.15
CA GLN A 130 -3.54 6.85 -10.05
C GLN A 130 -2.19 6.39 -10.60
N LEU A 131 -1.11 7.03 -10.18
CA LEU A 131 0.27 6.65 -10.48
C LEU A 131 1.03 6.38 -9.18
N GLY A 132 1.47 5.13 -8.97
CA GLY A 132 2.15 4.79 -7.73
C GLY A 132 2.63 3.34 -7.66
N ILE A 133 3.22 2.96 -6.53
CA ILE A 133 3.61 1.57 -6.30
C ILE A 133 2.36 0.72 -6.09
N ILE A 134 1.46 1.13 -5.20
CA ILE A 134 0.21 0.44 -4.91
C ILE A 134 -0.95 1.39 -5.15
N ASN A 135 -1.86 1.01 -6.03
CA ASN A 135 -3.10 1.72 -6.29
C ASN A 135 -4.29 0.84 -5.90
N TYR A 136 -5.14 1.36 -5.03
CA TYR A 136 -6.33 0.67 -4.55
C TYR A 136 -7.59 1.48 -4.85
N THR A 137 -8.63 0.79 -5.31
CA THR A 137 -9.98 1.37 -5.38
C THR A 137 -11.01 0.37 -4.89
N LYS A 138 -12.01 0.87 -4.19
CA LYS A 138 -13.16 0.06 -3.74
C LYS A 138 -14.18 -0.13 -4.85
N ASP A 139 -14.14 0.71 -5.88
CA ASP A 139 -15.09 0.66 -7.00
C ASP A 139 -14.36 0.55 -8.34
N THR A 140 -15.02 -0.05 -9.32
CA THR A 140 -14.51 -0.21 -10.69
C THR A 140 -15.44 0.46 -11.69
N ILE A 141 -15.41 1.79 -11.75
CA ILE A 141 -16.08 2.54 -12.79
C ILE A 141 -15.24 2.49 -14.07
N PRO A 142 -15.83 2.31 -15.25
CA PRO A 142 -15.10 2.42 -16.52
C PRO A 142 -14.41 3.78 -16.66
N GLY A 143 -13.21 3.81 -17.24
CA GLY A 143 -12.44 5.04 -17.50
C GLY A 143 -11.37 5.37 -16.46
N ALA A 144 -11.30 4.67 -15.35
CA ALA A 144 -10.20 4.84 -14.39
C ALA A 144 -8.89 4.24 -14.91
N THR A 145 -7.81 5.04 -14.89
CA THR A 145 -6.48 4.59 -15.27
C THR A 145 -5.62 4.43 -14.02
N ARG A 146 -4.99 3.27 -13.86
CA ARG A 146 -4.11 2.98 -12.73
C ARG A 146 -2.79 2.42 -13.24
N ILE A 147 -1.71 3.12 -12.95
CA ILE A 147 -0.35 2.77 -13.35
C ILE A 147 0.46 2.54 -12.08
N GLY A 148 0.93 1.32 -11.88
CA GLY A 148 1.68 0.97 -10.68
C GLY A 148 2.08 -0.50 -10.65
N LEU A 149 2.94 -0.84 -9.70
CA LEU A 149 3.40 -2.22 -9.52
C LEU A 149 2.24 -3.14 -9.09
N VAL A 150 1.34 -2.64 -8.26
CA VAL A 150 0.17 -3.38 -7.79
C VAL A 150 -1.07 -2.51 -7.94
N ASN A 151 -2.02 -2.95 -8.75
CA ASN A 151 -3.30 -2.29 -8.92
C ASN A 151 -4.42 -3.21 -8.43
N ILE A 152 -5.10 -2.83 -7.36
CA ILE A 152 -6.13 -3.63 -6.70
C ILE A 152 -7.49 -2.97 -6.85
N SER A 153 -8.49 -3.77 -7.21
CA SER A 153 -9.90 -3.37 -7.26
C SER A 153 -10.79 -4.58 -6.91
N PRO A 154 -12.09 -4.40 -6.71
CA PRO A 154 -13.01 -5.51 -6.48
C PRO A 154 -12.97 -6.59 -7.56
N LYS A 155 -12.64 -6.23 -8.81
CA LYS A 155 -12.54 -7.16 -9.94
C LYS A 155 -11.13 -7.76 -10.11
N THR A 156 -10.15 -7.38 -9.29
CA THR A 156 -8.82 -7.97 -9.33
C THR A 156 -8.86 -9.39 -8.78
N THR A 157 -8.42 -10.35 -9.57
CA THR A 157 -8.24 -11.73 -9.13
C THR A 157 -6.83 -11.90 -8.57
N ILE A 158 -6.71 -12.52 -7.41
CA ILE A 158 -5.43 -12.80 -6.76
C ILE A 158 -5.15 -14.29 -6.86
N ASP A 159 -4.07 -14.65 -7.53
CA ASP A 159 -3.58 -16.02 -7.64
C ASP A 159 -2.26 -16.13 -6.85
N TRP A 160 -2.19 -17.10 -5.94
CA TRP A 160 -0.95 -17.54 -5.31
C TRP A 160 -0.28 -18.53 -6.25
N MET A 161 1.01 -18.40 -6.46
CA MET A 161 1.76 -19.20 -7.43
C MET A 161 2.89 -19.95 -6.72
N LEU A 162 3.01 -21.25 -6.96
CA LEU A 162 4.13 -22.09 -6.56
C LEU A 162 4.70 -22.75 -7.80
N PHE A 163 5.97 -22.52 -8.11
CA PHE A 163 6.54 -23.03 -9.36
C PHE A 163 8.05 -23.22 -9.29
N GLY A 164 8.55 -23.96 -10.24
CA GLY A 164 9.96 -24.17 -10.46
C GLY A 164 10.33 -24.14 -11.93
N GLY A 165 11.63 -24.12 -12.20
CA GLY A 165 12.13 -24.12 -13.57
C GLY A 165 13.63 -24.31 -13.66
N ASN A 166 14.15 -24.08 -14.86
CA ASN A 166 15.58 -24.23 -15.13
C ASN A 166 16.43 -23.07 -14.61
N GLN A 167 15.82 -21.91 -14.30
CA GLN A 167 16.52 -20.75 -13.69
C GLN A 167 16.35 -20.70 -12.18
N SER A 168 15.24 -21.18 -11.65
CA SER A 168 14.90 -21.13 -10.24
C SER A 168 14.17 -22.41 -9.84
N LYS A 169 14.62 -23.12 -8.79
CA LYS A 169 14.05 -24.41 -8.36
C LYS A 169 12.71 -24.23 -7.68
N ALA A 170 12.62 -23.25 -6.80
CA ALA A 170 11.46 -22.99 -5.99
C ALA A 170 11.13 -21.51 -5.98
N ASN A 171 9.91 -21.18 -6.33
CA ASN A 171 9.40 -19.83 -6.33
C ASN A 171 8.03 -19.79 -5.68
N PHE A 172 7.80 -18.72 -4.94
CA PHE A 172 6.50 -18.32 -4.46
C PHE A 172 6.19 -16.93 -4.98
N ALA A 173 5.00 -16.73 -5.51
CA ALA A 173 4.58 -15.43 -6.01
C ALA A 173 3.10 -15.16 -5.80
N ILE A 174 2.75 -13.88 -5.88
CA ILE A 174 1.37 -13.42 -5.91
C ILE A 174 1.15 -12.72 -7.24
N ARG A 175 0.14 -13.18 -7.99
CA ARG A 175 -0.28 -12.58 -9.24
C ARG A 175 -1.58 -11.80 -9.04
N TYR A 176 -1.55 -10.52 -9.33
CA TYR A 176 -2.70 -9.62 -9.34
C TYR A 176 -3.19 -9.48 -10.78
N ARG A 177 -4.29 -10.14 -11.11
CA ARG A 177 -4.86 -10.17 -12.45
C ARG A 177 -6.02 -9.18 -12.54
N ASN A 178 -5.89 -8.20 -13.41
CA ASN A 178 -6.91 -7.20 -13.75
C ASN A 178 -7.63 -7.60 -15.05
N LYS A 179 -8.32 -6.68 -15.71
CA LYS A 179 -9.16 -6.95 -16.89
C LYS A 179 -8.41 -7.68 -18.02
N SER A 180 -7.22 -7.22 -18.38
CA SER A 180 -6.37 -7.83 -19.43
C SER A 180 -4.90 -7.89 -19.04
N THR A 181 -4.51 -7.21 -17.98
CA THR A 181 -3.13 -7.13 -17.50
C THR A 181 -2.96 -7.85 -16.17
N TYR A 182 -1.75 -8.21 -15.83
CA TYR A 182 -1.41 -8.73 -14.52
C TYR A 182 -0.04 -8.26 -14.07
N ASN A 183 0.14 -8.27 -12.76
CA ASN A 183 1.41 -8.04 -12.10
C ASN A 183 1.74 -9.27 -11.25
N ILE A 184 3.01 -9.66 -11.21
CA ILE A 184 3.50 -10.73 -10.33
C ILE A 184 4.60 -10.16 -9.48
N ILE A 185 4.49 -10.38 -8.17
CA ILE A 185 5.57 -10.13 -7.21
C ILE A 185 5.92 -11.46 -6.58
N GLY A 186 7.19 -11.81 -6.56
CA GLY A 186 7.60 -13.10 -6.04
C GLY A 186 8.99 -13.14 -5.47
N LEU A 187 9.21 -14.21 -4.75
CA LEU A 187 10.46 -14.60 -4.14
C LEU A 187 10.84 -15.97 -4.67
N GLY A 188 12.14 -16.22 -4.82
CA GLY A 188 12.58 -17.54 -5.24
C GLY A 188 14.07 -17.79 -5.02
N THR A 189 14.47 -19.02 -5.35
CA THR A 189 15.87 -19.37 -5.45
C THR A 189 16.31 -19.23 -6.91
N HIS A 190 17.46 -18.65 -7.17
CA HIS A 190 17.97 -18.49 -8.52
C HIS A 190 19.21 -19.38 -8.75
N PHE A 191 19.18 -20.15 -9.84
CA PHE A 191 20.32 -21.01 -10.17
C PHE A 191 21.39 -20.25 -10.92
N MET A 192 22.50 -20.10 -10.28
CA MET A 192 23.66 -19.47 -10.88
C MET A 192 24.49 -20.43 -11.76
N GLY A 193 23.96 -21.61 -12.04
CA GLY A 193 24.63 -22.64 -12.79
C GLY A 193 25.61 -23.48 -11.99
N LEU A 194 25.59 -23.35 -10.66
CA LEU A 194 26.47 -24.08 -9.73
C LEU A 194 25.59 -24.84 -8.73
N SER A 195 25.82 -26.14 -8.61
CA SER A 195 25.00 -27.06 -7.84
C SER A 195 25.08 -26.86 -6.30
N SER A 196 25.97 -26.02 -5.81
CA SER A 196 26.28 -25.89 -4.37
C SER A 196 26.01 -24.52 -3.76
N ARG A 197 25.55 -23.52 -4.52
CA ARG A 197 25.41 -22.15 -4.03
C ARG A 197 23.96 -21.72 -3.92
N PHE A 198 23.56 -21.33 -2.72
CA PHE A 198 22.24 -20.76 -2.48
C PHE A 198 22.19 -19.29 -2.92
N SER A 199 21.16 -18.94 -3.67
CA SER A 199 20.84 -17.56 -4.03
C SER A 199 19.38 -17.27 -3.79
N GLY A 200 19.09 -16.07 -3.27
CA GLY A 200 17.74 -15.54 -3.16
C GLY A 200 17.44 -14.57 -4.29
N ALA A 201 16.22 -14.58 -4.78
CA ALA A 201 15.75 -13.61 -5.76
C ALA A 201 14.42 -12.99 -5.34
N VAL A 202 14.30 -11.69 -5.56
CA VAL A 202 13.03 -10.95 -5.53
C VAL A 202 12.74 -10.52 -6.94
N TYR A 203 11.54 -10.76 -7.43
CA TYR A 203 11.22 -10.40 -8.80
C TYR A 203 9.84 -9.77 -8.93
N TYR A 204 9.74 -8.97 -9.97
CA TYR A 204 8.53 -8.34 -10.43
C TYR A 204 8.34 -8.62 -11.91
N ARG A 205 7.10 -8.96 -12.31
CA ARG A 205 6.72 -9.19 -13.70
C ARG A 205 5.46 -8.40 -14.02
N LEU A 206 5.41 -7.85 -15.20
CA LEU A 206 4.27 -7.15 -15.78
C LEU A 206 3.86 -7.87 -17.06
N GLY A 207 2.60 -8.23 -17.18
CA GLY A 207 2.12 -8.98 -18.32
C GLY A 207 0.72 -8.62 -18.76
N GLN A 208 0.39 -9.12 -19.94
CA GLN A 208 -0.93 -9.07 -20.52
C GLN A 208 -1.39 -10.47 -20.86
N TYR A 209 -2.64 -10.79 -20.57
CA TYR A 209 -3.22 -12.10 -20.89
C TYR A 209 -4.41 -11.98 -21.82
N PHE A 210 -4.62 -13.07 -22.59
CA PHE A 210 -5.73 -13.25 -23.51
C PHE A 210 -6.47 -14.51 -23.10
N GLN A 211 -7.75 -14.39 -22.78
CA GLN A 211 -8.59 -15.52 -22.44
C GLN A 211 -9.02 -16.23 -23.73
N LEU A 212 -8.59 -17.47 -23.92
CA LEU A 212 -8.95 -18.28 -25.09
C LEU A 212 -10.24 -19.07 -24.87
N SER A 213 -10.46 -19.55 -23.64
CA SER A 213 -11.66 -20.27 -23.23
C SER A 213 -11.86 -20.09 -21.71
N PRO A 214 -12.97 -20.55 -21.14
CA PRO A 214 -13.16 -20.48 -19.68
C PRO A 214 -12.05 -21.14 -18.86
N LYS A 215 -11.33 -22.11 -19.44
CA LYS A 215 -10.24 -22.83 -18.75
C LYS A 215 -8.84 -22.45 -19.22
N TRP A 216 -8.67 -21.92 -20.44
CA TRP A 216 -7.37 -21.64 -21.03
C TRP A 216 -7.13 -20.15 -21.20
N SER A 217 -5.97 -19.67 -20.81
CA SER A 217 -5.46 -18.34 -21.19
C SER A 217 -4.00 -18.41 -21.60
N ILE A 218 -3.62 -17.53 -22.53
CA ILE A 218 -2.24 -17.29 -22.94
C ILE A 218 -1.86 -15.89 -22.47
N SER A 219 -0.62 -15.72 -22.05
CA SER A 219 -0.12 -14.43 -21.63
C SER A 219 1.34 -14.22 -22.00
N GLY A 220 1.73 -12.96 -22.10
CA GLY A 220 3.13 -12.54 -22.22
C GLY A 220 3.50 -11.65 -21.07
N ASP A 221 4.72 -11.78 -20.53
CA ASP A 221 5.26 -10.89 -19.52
C ASP A 221 6.71 -10.53 -19.73
N ILE A 222 7.07 -9.37 -19.20
CA ILE A 222 8.43 -8.93 -19.00
C ILE A 222 8.68 -8.85 -17.49
N GLY A 223 9.87 -9.19 -17.06
CA GLY A 223 10.22 -9.26 -15.65
C GLY A 223 11.61 -8.73 -15.35
N PHE A 224 11.73 -8.21 -14.16
CA PHE A 224 12.98 -7.87 -13.51
C PHE A 224 13.14 -8.72 -12.25
N ALA A 225 14.35 -9.29 -12.06
CA ALA A 225 14.69 -9.99 -10.84
C ALA A 225 15.98 -9.40 -10.24
N HIS A 226 15.94 -9.09 -8.96
CA HIS A 226 17.13 -8.82 -8.15
C HIS A 226 17.57 -10.12 -7.49
N ILE A 227 18.86 -10.45 -7.61
CA ILE A 227 19.40 -11.73 -7.16
C ILE A 227 20.58 -11.46 -6.23
N GLU A 228 20.55 -12.03 -5.04
CA GLU A 228 21.67 -12.06 -4.11
C GLU A 228 22.20 -13.49 -3.96
N THR A 229 23.49 -13.66 -4.14
CA THR A 229 24.15 -14.93 -3.91
C THR A 229 24.80 -14.93 -2.54
N PHE A 230 24.45 -15.90 -1.72
CA PHE A 230 25.03 -16.08 -0.38
C PHE A 230 26.28 -16.97 -0.49
N GLU A 231 27.30 -16.43 -1.11
CA GLU A 231 28.57 -17.11 -1.28
C GLU A 231 29.52 -16.76 -0.14
N LYS A 232 30.12 -17.77 0.49
CA LYS A 232 31.32 -17.57 1.30
C LYS A 232 32.50 -17.41 0.33
N SER A 233 32.71 -16.20 -0.15
CA SER A 233 33.94 -15.80 -0.85
C SER A 233 34.89 -15.17 0.14
N GLU A 234 36.19 -15.19 -0.12
CA GLU A 234 37.24 -14.52 0.67
C GLU A 234 36.96 -13.02 0.95
N SER A 235 35.97 -12.42 0.30
CA SER A 235 35.59 -11.01 0.43
C SER A 235 34.29 -10.77 1.20
N ASP A 236 33.73 -11.68 1.91
CA ASP A 236 32.51 -11.55 2.79
C ASP A 236 31.29 -10.76 2.23
N LYS A 237 31.29 -10.41 0.96
CA LYS A 237 30.19 -9.65 0.33
C LYS A 237 29.41 -10.53 -0.64
N PRO A 238 28.06 -10.60 -0.49
CA PRO A 238 27.24 -11.30 -1.47
C PRO A 238 27.36 -10.65 -2.85
N GLN A 239 27.48 -11.46 -3.89
CA GLN A 239 27.43 -10.96 -5.26
C GLN A 239 26.00 -10.59 -5.60
N ARG A 240 25.81 -9.40 -6.16
CA ARG A 240 24.51 -8.87 -6.59
C ARG A 240 24.39 -8.91 -8.09
N LEU A 241 23.31 -9.51 -8.54
CA LEU A 241 22.97 -9.64 -9.95
C LEU A 241 21.54 -9.18 -10.19
N TYR A 242 21.24 -8.80 -11.41
CA TYR A 242 19.87 -8.58 -11.86
C TYR A 242 19.61 -9.37 -13.14
N ALA A 243 18.36 -9.75 -13.35
CA ALA A 243 17.94 -10.42 -14.56
C ALA A 243 16.78 -9.66 -15.22
N LEU A 244 16.89 -9.47 -16.54
CA LEU A 244 15.81 -9.02 -17.38
C LEU A 244 15.26 -10.23 -18.13
N GLN A 245 13.97 -10.40 -18.15
CA GLN A 245 13.33 -11.63 -18.60
C GLN A 245 12.05 -11.31 -19.38
N ALA A 246 11.80 -12.09 -20.43
CA ALA A 246 10.55 -12.06 -21.16
C ALA A 246 10.02 -13.48 -21.30
N ARG A 247 8.69 -13.67 -21.18
CA ARG A 247 8.04 -14.97 -21.20
C ARG A 247 6.73 -14.94 -21.97
N ILE A 248 6.40 -16.11 -22.48
CA ILE A 248 5.04 -16.48 -22.91
C ILE A 248 4.57 -17.58 -21.97
N ASN A 249 3.36 -17.46 -21.47
CA ASN A 249 2.79 -18.39 -20.51
C ASN A 249 1.48 -18.96 -21.05
N ALA A 250 1.23 -20.23 -20.75
CA ALA A 250 -0.06 -20.89 -20.94
C ALA A 250 -0.59 -21.27 -19.56
N ASP A 251 -1.79 -20.81 -19.22
CA ASP A 251 -2.47 -21.11 -17.96
C ASP A 251 -3.67 -22.02 -18.23
N TYR A 252 -3.85 -23.02 -17.39
CA TYR A 252 -5.01 -23.91 -17.38
C TYR A 252 -5.68 -23.91 -16.01
N GLN A 253 -6.98 -23.65 -15.98
CA GLN A 253 -7.77 -23.63 -14.76
C GLN A 253 -8.54 -24.94 -14.60
N PHE A 254 -8.18 -25.76 -13.61
CA PHE A 254 -8.86 -27.03 -13.32
C PHE A 254 -10.27 -26.79 -12.77
N ASN A 255 -10.36 -25.88 -11.79
CA ASN A 255 -11.61 -25.48 -11.13
C ASN A 255 -11.54 -24.01 -10.70
N LYS A 256 -12.52 -23.52 -9.94
CA LYS A 256 -12.58 -22.11 -9.50
C LYS A 256 -11.38 -21.68 -8.65
N THR A 257 -10.67 -22.63 -8.02
CA THR A 257 -9.58 -22.36 -7.07
C THR A 257 -8.22 -22.79 -7.61
N LEU A 258 -8.11 -23.97 -8.20
CA LEU A 258 -6.84 -24.57 -8.59
C LEU A 258 -6.62 -24.44 -10.10
N GLY A 259 -5.42 -24.04 -10.47
CA GLY A 259 -4.92 -24.04 -11.85
C GLY A 259 -3.46 -24.44 -11.93
N ALA A 260 -2.97 -24.57 -13.14
CA ALA A 260 -1.55 -24.77 -13.45
C ALA A 260 -1.13 -23.83 -14.57
N PHE A 261 0.17 -23.60 -14.68
CA PHE A 261 0.73 -22.85 -15.79
C PHE A 261 2.08 -23.42 -16.22
N ALA A 262 2.42 -23.15 -17.46
CA ALA A 262 3.75 -23.39 -18.02
C ALA A 262 4.23 -22.13 -18.74
N SER A 263 5.51 -21.86 -18.68
CA SER A 263 6.13 -20.67 -19.29
C SER A 263 7.35 -21.05 -20.08
N VAL A 264 7.55 -20.38 -21.21
CA VAL A 264 8.74 -20.41 -22.02
C VAL A 264 9.19 -18.97 -22.29
N GLY A 265 10.48 -18.71 -22.24
CA GLY A 265 10.97 -17.37 -22.45
C GLY A 265 12.49 -17.27 -22.56
N TRP A 266 12.98 -16.07 -22.40
CA TRP A 266 14.41 -15.76 -22.41
C TRP A 266 14.76 -14.85 -21.28
N GLY A 267 15.95 -15.08 -20.65
CA GLY A 267 16.45 -14.25 -19.56
C GLY A 267 17.93 -13.93 -19.72
N ASP A 268 18.25 -12.67 -19.52
CA ASP A 268 19.62 -12.15 -19.47
C ASP A 268 19.94 -11.68 -18.05
N THR A 269 20.92 -12.33 -17.41
CA THR A 269 21.35 -12.04 -16.05
C THR A 269 22.69 -11.30 -16.12
N ARG A 270 22.82 -10.19 -15.38
CA ARG A 270 23.97 -9.30 -15.38
C ARG A 270 24.42 -8.94 -13.97
N TYR A 271 25.70 -8.54 -13.86
CA TYR A 271 26.23 -7.98 -12.63
C TYR A 271 25.85 -6.50 -12.48
N TYR A 272 25.57 -6.05 -11.27
CA TYR A 272 25.34 -4.62 -11.01
C TYR A 272 26.60 -3.76 -11.19
N HIS A 273 27.77 -4.33 -10.93
CA HIS A 273 29.04 -3.59 -10.97
C HIS A 273 29.75 -3.62 -12.34
N HIS A 274 29.30 -4.48 -13.22
CA HIS A 274 29.90 -4.64 -14.55
C HIS A 274 28.79 -4.76 -15.58
N SER A 275 28.93 -4.08 -16.71
CA SER A 275 27.95 -4.16 -17.82
C SER A 275 27.94 -5.52 -18.54
N THR A 276 28.79 -6.45 -18.12
CA THR A 276 28.90 -7.77 -18.73
C THR A 276 27.76 -8.68 -18.35
N SER A 277 27.24 -9.39 -19.34
CA SER A 277 26.25 -10.45 -19.12
C SER A 277 26.88 -11.58 -18.33
N TYR A 278 26.26 -11.97 -17.21
CA TYR A 278 26.64 -13.16 -16.48
C TYR A 278 26.20 -14.41 -17.22
N ARG A 279 24.92 -14.44 -17.63
CA ARG A 279 24.34 -15.56 -18.37
C ARG A 279 23.07 -15.17 -19.10
N SER A 280 23.01 -15.52 -20.37
CA SER A 280 21.81 -15.39 -21.20
C SER A 280 21.35 -16.78 -21.62
N ARG A 281 20.05 -17.13 -21.37
CA ARG A 281 19.54 -18.48 -21.64
C ARG A 281 18.02 -18.54 -21.74
N PRO A 282 17.48 -19.59 -22.38
CA PRO A 282 16.05 -19.86 -22.37
C PRO A 282 15.55 -20.15 -20.95
N ILE A 283 14.32 -19.78 -20.72
CA ILE A 283 13.57 -19.98 -19.47
C ILE A 283 12.47 -21.02 -19.73
N PHE A 284 12.38 -21.99 -18.83
CA PHE A 284 11.29 -22.96 -18.78
C PHE A 284 10.81 -23.01 -17.33
N GLU A 285 9.55 -22.69 -17.09
CA GLU A 285 8.94 -22.71 -15.75
C GLU A 285 7.59 -23.42 -15.82
N ALA A 286 7.23 -24.13 -14.76
CA ALA A 286 5.92 -24.70 -14.59
C ALA A 286 5.51 -24.72 -13.12
N GLY A 287 4.22 -24.64 -12.85
CA GLY A 287 3.74 -24.62 -11.49
C GLY A 287 2.23 -24.59 -11.35
N LEU A 288 1.82 -24.44 -10.11
CA LEU A 288 0.43 -24.40 -9.70
C LEU A 288 0.02 -22.98 -9.32
N THR A 289 -1.24 -22.68 -9.55
CA THR A 289 -1.89 -21.44 -9.14
C THR A 289 -3.08 -21.75 -8.23
N ILE A 290 -3.15 -21.05 -7.11
CA ILE A 290 -4.29 -21.14 -6.18
C ILE A 290 -4.98 -19.79 -6.19
N ARG A 291 -6.19 -19.74 -6.74
CA ARG A 291 -7.00 -18.54 -6.84
C ARG A 291 -7.77 -18.29 -5.56
N ARG A 292 -7.59 -17.11 -4.99
CA ARG A 292 -8.45 -16.67 -3.89
C ARG A 292 -9.87 -16.45 -4.41
N HIS A 293 -10.79 -17.29 -3.97
CA HIS A 293 -12.21 -17.10 -4.25
C HIS A 293 -12.75 -15.99 -3.33
N LYS A 294 -13.41 -14.98 -3.92
CA LYS A 294 -14.17 -14.02 -3.13
C LYS A 294 -15.36 -14.75 -2.52
N SER A 295 -15.55 -14.61 -1.22
CA SER A 295 -16.74 -15.09 -0.55
C SER A 295 -17.96 -14.37 -1.15
N ASN A 296 -19.06 -15.07 -1.39
CA ASN A 296 -20.35 -14.49 -1.80
C ASN A 296 -20.85 -13.37 -0.85
N ARG A 297 -20.26 -13.26 0.32
CA ARG A 297 -20.56 -12.24 1.31
C ARG A 297 -20.11 -10.84 0.87
N ASP A 298 -19.02 -10.75 0.09
CA ASP A 298 -18.54 -9.47 -0.46
C ASP A 298 -19.46 -8.99 -1.60
N ASP A 299 -20.08 -9.90 -2.33
CA ASP A 299 -21.03 -9.59 -3.41
C ASP A 299 -22.40 -9.15 -2.87
N LEU A 300 -22.84 -9.68 -1.72
CA LEU A 300 -24.09 -9.29 -1.06
C LEU A 300 -24.09 -7.83 -0.56
N TRP A 301 -22.93 -7.30 -0.18
CA TRP A 301 -22.79 -5.90 0.24
C TRP A 301 -22.59 -4.93 -0.92
N GLN A 302 -22.33 -5.42 -2.12
CA GLN A 302 -22.21 -4.61 -3.33
C GLN A 302 -23.54 -4.44 -4.08
N ASP A 303 -24.56 -5.21 -3.73
CA ASP A 303 -25.88 -5.09 -4.33
C ASP A 303 -26.63 -3.89 -3.71
N THR A 304 -26.71 -2.80 -4.47
CA THR A 304 -27.40 -1.56 -4.09
C THR A 304 -28.90 -1.80 -3.78
N ASN A 305 -29.48 -2.83 -4.40
CA ASN A 305 -30.89 -3.19 -4.19
C ASN A 305 -31.08 -3.90 -2.84
N LEU A 306 -30.10 -4.71 -2.39
CA LEU A 306 -30.15 -5.31 -1.06
C LEU A 306 -29.99 -4.25 0.05
N ARG A 307 -29.10 -3.26 -0.19
CA ARG A 307 -28.96 -2.12 0.75
C ARG A 307 -30.25 -1.32 0.87
N LYS A 308 -30.96 -1.08 -0.24
CA LYS A 308 -32.29 -0.45 -0.22
C LYS A 308 -33.32 -1.29 0.54
N LYS A 309 -33.41 -2.60 0.26
CA LYS A 309 -34.32 -3.50 0.97
C LYS A 309 -34.04 -3.60 2.46
N VAL A 310 -32.76 -3.62 2.86
CA VAL A 310 -32.38 -3.61 4.29
C VAL A 310 -32.72 -2.27 4.94
N ALA A 311 -32.50 -1.16 4.24
CA ALA A 311 -32.87 0.16 4.73
C ALA A 311 -34.40 0.37 4.81
N GLU A 312 -35.16 -0.12 3.86
CA GLU A 312 -36.64 -0.08 3.84
C GLU A 312 -37.22 -0.98 4.94
N ASN A 313 -36.72 -2.19 5.17
CA ASN A 313 -37.16 -3.04 6.28
C ASN A 313 -36.80 -2.49 7.66
N HIS A 314 -35.73 -1.69 7.79
CA HIS A 314 -35.43 -1.01 9.07
C HIS A 314 -36.28 0.20 9.36
N GLN A 315 -36.97 0.77 8.36
CA GLN A 315 -37.99 1.83 8.58
C GLN A 315 -39.37 1.30 8.99
N GLU A 316 -39.68 0.05 8.63
CA GLU A 316 -40.97 -0.57 8.98
C GLU A 316 -40.99 -1.27 10.35
N THR A 317 -39.83 -1.71 10.86
CA THR A 317 -39.73 -2.31 12.19
C THR A 317 -38.95 -1.36 13.09
N GLY A 318 -39.65 -0.50 13.81
CA GLY A 318 -39.09 0.40 14.83
C GLY A 318 -38.50 -0.35 16.03
N ASP A 319 -37.57 -1.30 15.83
CA ASP A 319 -36.98 -2.06 16.92
C ASP A 319 -35.45 -2.20 16.75
N SER A 320 -34.83 -1.86 17.85
CA SER A 320 -33.44 -2.07 18.33
C SER A 320 -32.44 -2.75 17.41
N THR A 321 -31.39 -1.99 17.17
CA THR A 321 -30.06 -2.35 16.74
C THR A 321 -29.61 -3.76 17.16
N MET A 322 -29.88 -4.76 16.33
CA MET A 322 -29.01 -5.94 16.28
C MET A 322 -27.72 -5.54 15.56
N ALA A 323 -26.77 -5.03 16.31
CA ALA A 323 -25.40 -4.97 15.86
C ALA A 323 -24.98 -6.42 15.58
N LEU A 324 -24.84 -6.76 14.29
CA LEU A 324 -24.21 -8.02 13.88
C LEU A 324 -22.82 -8.02 14.51
N GLU A 325 -22.61 -8.82 15.55
CA GLU A 325 -21.30 -8.99 16.15
C GLU A 325 -20.31 -9.38 15.05
N PRO A 326 -19.19 -8.67 14.91
CA PRO A 326 -18.19 -9.02 13.92
C PRO A 326 -17.67 -10.42 14.23
N LYS A 327 -17.67 -11.28 13.23
CA LYS A 327 -17.17 -12.65 13.38
C LYS A 327 -15.68 -12.59 13.76
N LYS A 328 -15.34 -13.04 14.96
CA LYS A 328 -13.98 -13.06 15.48
C LYS A 328 -13.04 -13.79 14.52
N CYS A 329 -11.99 -13.12 14.08
CA CYS A 329 -10.98 -13.66 13.16
C CYS A 329 -9.57 -13.51 13.76
N PHE A 330 -9.21 -14.44 14.64
CA PHE A 330 -7.88 -14.45 15.27
C PHE A 330 -6.74 -14.37 14.25
N TRP A 331 -6.81 -15.16 13.19
CA TRP A 331 -5.76 -15.15 12.14
C TRP A 331 -5.71 -13.85 11.34
N GLY A 332 -6.85 -13.18 11.14
CA GLY A 332 -6.89 -11.85 10.54
C GLY A 332 -6.15 -10.82 11.39
N ALA A 333 -6.44 -10.78 12.69
CA ALA A 333 -5.76 -9.92 13.64
C ALA A 333 -4.25 -10.21 13.71
N ALA A 334 -3.88 -11.50 13.80
CA ALA A 334 -2.48 -11.93 13.88
C ALA A 334 -1.69 -11.54 12.63
N LEU A 335 -2.26 -11.69 11.44
CA LEU A 335 -1.62 -11.29 10.18
C LEU A 335 -1.48 -9.77 10.06
N GLU A 336 -2.50 -9.02 10.49
CA GLU A 336 -2.46 -7.55 10.46
C GLU A 336 -1.40 -7.00 11.42
N VAL A 337 -1.37 -7.50 12.66
CA VAL A 337 -0.35 -7.12 13.65
C VAL A 337 1.06 -7.51 13.17
N THR A 338 1.24 -8.73 12.64
CA THR A 338 2.52 -9.17 12.08
C THR A 338 2.94 -8.31 10.91
N GLY A 339 2.01 -7.98 10.01
CA GLY A 339 2.27 -7.12 8.86
C GLY A 339 2.70 -5.71 9.26
N ILE A 340 2.07 -5.12 10.27
CA ILE A 340 2.47 -3.83 10.83
C ILE A 340 3.90 -3.90 11.38
N ASN A 341 4.22 -4.92 12.20
CA ASN A 341 5.57 -5.09 12.78
C ASN A 341 6.64 -5.26 11.70
N VAL A 342 6.39 -6.11 10.71
CA VAL A 342 7.32 -6.32 9.59
C VAL A 342 7.50 -5.02 8.81
N GLY A 343 6.43 -4.29 8.54
CA GLY A 343 6.48 -3.01 7.83
C GLY A 343 7.31 -1.96 8.58
N VAL A 344 7.09 -1.81 9.88
CA VAL A 344 7.87 -0.89 10.73
C VAL A 344 9.34 -1.32 10.77
N HIS A 345 9.62 -2.61 11.00
CA HIS A 345 10.99 -3.13 11.03
C HIS A 345 11.74 -2.90 9.70
N LEU A 346 11.08 -3.10 8.56
CA LEU A 346 11.69 -2.85 7.25
C LEU A 346 11.95 -1.36 7.04
N MET A 347 11.03 -0.50 7.47
CA MET A 347 11.20 0.95 7.40
C MET A 347 12.40 1.41 8.23
N ASP A 348 12.48 0.99 9.49
CA ASP A 348 13.55 1.36 10.41
C ASP A 348 14.91 0.84 9.93
N ARG A 349 14.94 -0.40 9.40
CA ARG A 349 16.18 -1.04 8.95
C ARG A 349 16.73 -0.46 7.65
N TYR A 350 15.86 -0.18 6.68
CA TYR A 350 16.30 0.14 5.32
C TYR A 350 16.15 1.62 4.97
N LEU A 351 15.15 2.29 5.55
CA LEU A 351 14.88 3.70 5.30
C LEU A 351 15.56 4.59 6.33
N LEU A 352 15.32 4.33 7.61
CA LEU A 352 15.85 5.15 8.71
C LEU A 352 17.26 4.72 9.12
N LYS A 353 17.66 3.47 8.83
CA LYS A 353 18.98 2.87 9.13
C LYS A 353 19.34 2.91 10.61
N GLU A 354 18.34 2.80 11.48
CA GLU A 354 18.50 2.90 12.93
C GLU A 354 19.37 1.75 13.48
N PRO A 355 20.37 2.05 14.33
CA PRO A 355 21.29 1.04 14.86
C PRO A 355 20.62 -0.03 15.70
N PHE A 356 19.54 0.30 16.42
CA PHE A 356 18.83 -0.62 17.33
C PHE A 356 18.03 -1.71 16.59
N VAL A 357 17.79 -1.54 15.30
CA VAL A 357 17.01 -2.51 14.48
C VAL A 357 17.85 -3.74 14.08
N LYS A 358 19.14 -3.75 14.34
CA LYS A 358 20.01 -4.92 14.05
C LYS A 358 19.83 -6.01 15.11
N THR A 359 18.60 -6.49 15.23
CA THR A 359 18.26 -7.55 16.16
C THR A 359 18.74 -8.90 15.62
N THR A 360 19.49 -9.64 16.42
CA THR A 360 19.96 -11.00 16.14
C THR A 360 19.47 -11.95 17.23
N LEU A 361 19.47 -13.25 16.97
CA LEU A 361 19.13 -14.23 17.99
C LEU A 361 20.05 -14.13 19.23
N ASN A 362 21.32 -13.77 19.04
CA ASN A 362 22.25 -13.54 20.13
C ASN A 362 21.85 -12.31 20.95
N SER A 363 21.50 -11.18 20.33
CA SER A 363 21.07 -9.98 21.04
C SER A 363 19.76 -10.20 21.81
N ILE A 364 18.85 -11.00 21.27
CA ILE A 364 17.64 -11.41 21.96
C ILE A 364 18.00 -12.25 23.20
N GLY A 365 18.89 -13.24 23.07
CA GLY A 365 19.36 -14.07 24.17
C GLY A 365 20.08 -13.26 25.27
N GLU A 366 20.88 -12.27 24.90
CA GLU A 366 21.52 -11.35 25.83
C GLU A 366 20.52 -10.48 26.58
N ASN A 367 19.49 -9.96 25.91
CA ASN A 367 18.45 -9.16 26.55
C ASN A 367 17.67 -9.99 27.59
N PHE A 368 17.36 -11.26 27.28
CA PHE A 368 16.77 -12.17 28.27
C PHE A 368 17.67 -12.41 29.48
N ARG A 369 19.00 -12.52 29.29
CA ARG A 369 19.96 -12.72 30.39
C ARG A 369 20.16 -11.46 31.22
N ARG A 370 20.11 -10.28 30.62
CA ARG A 370 20.28 -8.99 31.33
C ARG A 370 19.05 -8.60 32.16
N GLY A 371 17.87 -9.19 31.84
CA GLY A 371 16.61 -8.85 32.50
C GLY A 371 16.05 -7.51 32.05
N MET A 372 15.07 -7.01 32.77
CA MET A 372 14.46 -5.69 32.48
C MET A 372 15.45 -4.58 32.82
N VAL A 373 15.72 -3.73 31.83
CA VAL A 373 16.46 -2.47 31.97
C VAL A 373 15.49 -1.30 31.86
N TRP A 374 15.83 -0.19 32.51
CA TRP A 374 15.05 1.04 32.42
C TRP A 374 15.09 1.56 30.98
N ASP A 375 13.94 1.97 30.49
CA ASP A 375 13.79 2.57 29.16
C ASP A 375 14.40 3.97 29.13
N ASN A 376 15.44 4.15 28.30
CA ASN A 376 16.14 5.42 28.09
C ASN A 376 15.72 6.13 26.80
N ASP A 377 14.60 5.70 26.18
CA ASP A 377 14.09 6.34 24.96
C ASP A 377 13.73 7.81 25.22
N LEU A 378 13.83 8.59 24.16
CA LEU A 378 13.47 10.02 24.21
C LEU A 378 12.01 10.16 24.65
N PHE A 379 11.72 11.19 25.44
CA PHE A 379 10.37 11.51 25.93
C PHE A 379 9.32 11.48 24.78
N THR A 380 9.69 11.99 23.62
CA THR A 380 8.81 11.97 22.41
C THR A 380 8.48 10.56 21.94
N MET A 381 9.40 9.60 22.05
CA MET A 381 9.15 8.19 21.68
C MET A 381 8.18 7.57 22.68
N ASN A 382 8.40 7.76 23.99
CA ASN A 382 7.55 7.18 25.03
C ASN A 382 6.15 7.79 25.08
N MET A 383 6.02 9.10 24.79
CA MET A 383 4.72 9.78 24.87
C MET A 383 3.89 9.67 23.58
N PHE A 384 4.52 9.50 22.43
CA PHE A 384 3.82 9.53 21.15
C PHE A 384 3.98 8.25 20.33
N ALA A 385 5.20 7.72 20.17
CA ALA A 385 5.41 6.58 19.29
C ALA A 385 4.90 5.26 19.91
N HIS A 386 5.25 4.96 21.17
CA HIS A 386 4.85 3.72 21.83
C HIS A 386 3.33 3.61 22.05
N PRO A 387 2.62 4.64 22.57
CA PRO A 387 1.16 4.58 22.65
C PRO A 387 0.48 4.48 21.28
N TYR A 388 1.05 5.09 20.25
CA TYR A 388 0.50 5.02 18.91
C TYR A 388 0.61 3.61 18.31
N HIS A 389 1.76 2.94 18.47
CA HIS A 389 1.94 1.55 18.08
C HIS A 389 0.98 0.61 18.82
N GLY A 390 0.84 0.77 20.15
CA GLY A 390 -0.11 0.01 20.94
C GLY A 390 -1.55 0.18 20.47
N ASN A 391 -1.94 1.40 20.08
CA ASN A 391 -3.26 1.69 19.54
C ASN A 391 -3.49 1.05 18.16
N LEU A 392 -2.46 0.97 17.32
CA LEU A 392 -2.55 0.24 16.04
C LEU A 392 -2.85 -1.24 16.26
N TYR A 393 -2.17 -1.90 17.20
CA TYR A 393 -2.42 -3.31 17.52
C TYR A 393 -3.81 -3.54 18.13
N PHE A 394 -4.24 -2.64 19.02
CA PHE A 394 -5.58 -2.69 19.59
C PHE A 394 -6.67 -2.55 18.52
N ASN A 395 -6.49 -1.62 17.58
CA ASN A 395 -7.46 -1.41 16.50
C ASN A 395 -7.46 -2.59 15.51
N ALA A 396 -6.31 -3.19 15.21
CA ALA A 396 -6.22 -4.40 14.40
C ALA A 396 -6.96 -5.58 15.05
N ALA A 397 -6.77 -5.79 16.36
CA ALA A 397 -7.49 -6.80 17.11
C ALA A 397 -8.99 -6.54 17.11
N ARG A 398 -9.42 -5.31 17.42
CA ARG A 398 -10.83 -4.90 17.47
C ARG A 398 -11.55 -4.99 16.12
N ALA A 399 -10.86 -4.70 15.01
CA ALA A 399 -11.44 -4.78 13.67
C ALA A 399 -11.71 -6.22 13.23
N ASN A 400 -11.03 -7.18 13.84
CA ASN A 400 -11.16 -8.60 13.55
C ASN A 400 -11.96 -9.38 14.62
N GLY A 401 -12.60 -8.70 15.58
CA GLY A 401 -13.44 -9.25 16.65
C GLY A 401 -12.69 -9.47 17.93
#